data_e7efacef7f03173efca8b297bcdb3f4a
#
_entry.id   e7efacef7f03173efca8b297bcdb3f4a
#
_cell.length_a   1.000
_cell.length_b   1.000
_cell.length_c   1.000
_cell.angle_alpha   90.00
_cell.angle_beta   90.00
_cell.angle_gamma   90.00
#
_symmetry.space_group_name_H-M   'P 1'
#
loop_
_entity.id
_entity.type
_entity.pdbx_description
1 polymer ?
#
loop_
_entity_poly.entity_id
_entity_poly.type
_entity_poly.pdbx_seq_one_letter_code
_entity_poly.pdbx_strand_id
1 'polypeptide(L)'
;MPLAYSTKQKFLSRIEQIPTVESRGEVAIVLPRMGFEIVGLTYDPTRKVSVIQQHRKTDSSDALSVKSQFVSTPYDLTMSLYIFAKNQDDGLQILEQILPYFNPDFNITVNDLPEMGIKRDIKIVLDGVGYEDNTAGAFADRQSIVWSLNFTMKLNFYGHVGDQNIIREAIATVYQNPELAGPYTRQTYRIESATATATATLSGDAVDVITVTFAGEGYTKEPNVTLTGNARAHAIMDGDKISSIVID
;
A
#
# COMPACT_ATOMS: atom_id res chain seq x y z
N MET A 1 24.82 -0.91 19.27
CA MET A 1 25.35 -2.24 18.89
C MET A 1 25.11 -2.45 17.39
N PRO A 2 26.11 -2.91 16.62
CA PRO A 2 25.97 -3.03 15.18
C PRO A 2 25.07 -4.22 14.80
N LEU A 3 24.10 -3.96 13.88
CA LEU A 3 23.22 -4.94 13.27
C LEU A 3 23.61 -5.11 11.80
N ALA A 4 23.78 -6.35 11.34
CA ALA A 4 24.12 -6.62 9.94
C ALA A 4 23.28 -7.78 9.37
N TYR A 5 22.96 -7.70 8.08
CA TYR A 5 22.34 -8.81 7.36
C TYR A 5 23.39 -9.88 7.08
N SER A 6 23.26 -11.05 7.67
CA SER A 6 24.15 -12.18 7.43
C SER A 6 23.59 -13.46 8.01
N THR A 7 23.88 -14.59 7.37
CA THR A 7 23.54 -15.91 7.90
C THR A 7 24.35 -16.22 9.13
N LYS A 8 23.79 -17.02 10.06
CA LYS A 8 24.46 -17.48 11.28
C LYS A 8 25.82 -18.10 11.00
N GLN A 9 25.88 -18.99 10.00
CA GLN A 9 27.11 -19.70 9.64
C GLN A 9 28.24 -18.77 9.17
N LYS A 10 27.89 -17.73 8.42
CA LYS A 10 28.87 -16.75 7.93
C LYS A 10 29.46 -15.93 9.08
N PHE A 11 28.68 -15.64 10.12
CA PHE A 11 29.18 -14.99 11.32
C PHE A 11 30.10 -15.90 12.11
N LEU A 12 29.71 -17.16 12.34
CA LEU A 12 30.50 -18.13 13.06
C LEU A 12 31.83 -18.40 12.36
N SER A 13 31.83 -18.66 11.05
CA SER A 13 33.08 -18.87 10.31
C SER A 13 34.01 -17.66 10.31
N ARG A 14 33.48 -16.44 10.40
CA ARG A 14 34.29 -15.23 10.56
C ARG A 14 34.95 -15.13 11.96
N ILE A 15 34.22 -15.55 12.98
CA ILE A 15 34.77 -15.59 14.36
C ILE A 15 35.90 -16.65 14.46
N GLU A 16 35.72 -17.79 13.78
CA GLU A 16 36.72 -18.88 13.72
C GLU A 16 37.97 -18.52 12.90
N GLN A 17 37.81 -17.76 11.83
CA GLN A 17 38.90 -17.40 10.89
C GLN A 17 39.87 -16.35 11.45
N ILE A 18 39.49 -15.59 12.46
CA ILE A 18 40.32 -14.52 13.04
C ILE A 18 40.53 -14.70 14.52
N PRO A 19 41.30 -15.75 14.93
CA PRO A 19 41.56 -15.97 16.36
C PRO A 19 42.59 -15.00 16.96
N THR A 20 43.41 -14.29 16.13
CA THR A 20 44.45 -13.40 16.63
C THR A 20 44.68 -12.20 15.73
N VAL A 21 44.60 -11.01 16.32
CA VAL A 21 44.73 -9.69 15.66
C VAL A 21 46.15 -9.41 15.13
N GLU A 22 47.14 -10.22 15.53
CA GLU A 22 48.57 -9.87 15.37
C GLU A 22 49.16 -10.09 13.98
N SER A 23 48.50 -10.78 13.07
CA SER A 23 49.22 -11.21 11.86
C SER A 23 48.82 -10.57 10.54
N ARG A 24 47.74 -9.75 10.37
CA ARG A 24 47.38 -9.21 9.07
C ARG A 24 46.63 -7.88 9.01
N GLY A 25 46.55 -7.06 10.03
CA GLY A 25 45.84 -5.77 9.93
C GLY A 25 44.34 -5.90 9.68
N GLU A 26 43.76 -7.08 9.78
CA GLU A 26 42.33 -7.30 9.66
C GLU A 26 41.62 -6.99 10.98
N VAL A 27 40.54 -6.23 10.92
CA VAL A 27 39.78 -5.81 12.11
C VAL A 27 39.11 -7.04 12.72
N ALA A 28 39.52 -7.42 13.93
CA ALA A 28 38.85 -8.46 14.69
C ALA A 28 37.38 -8.10 14.92
N ILE A 29 36.47 -9.09 14.79
CA ILE A 29 35.06 -8.89 15.08
C ILE A 29 34.88 -8.64 16.56
N VAL A 30 34.43 -7.45 16.93
CA VAL A 30 34.13 -7.09 18.31
C VAL A 30 32.75 -7.64 18.69
N LEU A 31 32.67 -8.46 19.73
CA LEU A 31 31.40 -8.89 20.36
C LEU A 31 31.06 -7.92 21.52
N PRO A 32 29.78 -7.69 21.83
CA PRO A 32 28.56 -8.30 21.25
C PRO A 32 28.14 -7.69 19.92
N ARG A 33 27.51 -8.50 19.06
CA ARG A 33 27.03 -8.12 17.73
C ARG A 33 25.71 -8.80 17.40
N MET A 34 24.88 -8.17 16.55
CA MET A 34 23.64 -8.77 16.05
C MET A 34 23.72 -9.00 14.55
N GLY A 35 23.13 -10.11 14.12
CA GLY A 35 22.91 -10.42 12.71
C GLY A 35 21.48 -10.85 12.50
N PHE A 36 20.92 -10.55 11.33
CA PHE A 36 19.60 -11.05 10.96
C PHE A 36 19.64 -11.67 9.57
N GLU A 37 18.77 -12.64 9.35
CA GLU A 37 18.58 -13.28 8.06
C GLU A 37 17.09 -13.53 7.80
N ILE A 38 16.73 -13.53 6.52
CA ILE A 38 15.42 -13.99 6.04
C ILE A 38 15.57 -15.49 5.80
N VAL A 39 14.79 -16.27 6.54
CA VAL A 39 14.84 -17.74 6.50
C VAL A 39 13.96 -18.28 5.36
N GLY A 40 12.78 -17.70 5.17
CA GLY A 40 11.85 -18.16 4.15
C GLY A 40 10.62 -17.29 3.97
N LEU A 41 9.91 -17.56 2.89
CA LEU A 41 8.64 -16.95 2.55
C LEU A 41 7.64 -18.07 2.25
N THR A 42 6.54 -18.12 3.00
CA THR A 42 5.52 -19.16 2.89
C THR A 42 4.16 -18.56 2.63
N TYR A 43 3.40 -19.13 1.70
CA TYR A 43 2.01 -18.74 1.45
C TYR A 43 1.13 -19.07 2.66
N ASP A 44 0.29 -18.11 3.10
CA ASP A 44 -0.66 -18.31 4.20
C ASP A 44 -2.08 -18.56 3.67
N PRO A 45 -2.54 -19.83 3.64
CA PRO A 45 -3.86 -20.17 3.15
C PRO A 45 -4.98 -19.70 4.09
N THR A 46 -4.69 -19.42 5.35
CA THR A 46 -5.71 -19.05 6.35
C THR A 46 -6.23 -17.62 6.12
N ARG A 47 -5.39 -16.75 5.56
CA ARG A 47 -5.73 -15.37 5.20
C ARG A 47 -6.17 -15.21 3.74
N LYS A 48 -6.35 -16.31 3.02
CA LYS A 48 -6.76 -16.26 1.61
C LYS A 48 -8.13 -15.61 1.48
N VAL A 49 -8.23 -14.62 0.61
CA VAL A 49 -9.47 -13.98 0.19
C VAL A 49 -9.83 -14.45 -1.23
N SER A 50 -11.09 -14.24 -1.65
CA SER A 50 -11.53 -14.60 -3.00
C SER A 50 -10.69 -13.91 -4.08
N VAL A 51 -10.19 -14.67 -5.05
CA VAL A 51 -9.36 -14.17 -6.16
C VAL A 51 -10.10 -13.20 -7.10
N ILE A 52 -11.45 -13.21 -7.05
CA ILE A 52 -12.30 -12.34 -7.89
C ILE A 52 -12.47 -10.95 -7.26
N GLN A 53 -12.20 -10.82 -5.96
CA GLN A 53 -12.38 -9.56 -5.25
C GLN A 53 -11.38 -8.52 -5.73
N GLN A 54 -11.89 -7.31 -6.01
CA GLN A 54 -11.10 -6.17 -6.46
C GLN A 54 -11.34 -4.96 -5.57
N HIS A 55 -10.28 -4.20 -5.32
CA HIS A 55 -10.36 -2.84 -4.83
C HIS A 55 -10.44 -1.89 -6.02
N ARG A 56 -11.37 -0.96 -5.97
CA ARG A 56 -11.55 0.07 -7.01
C ARG A 56 -11.50 1.45 -6.37
N LYS A 57 -10.82 2.36 -7.02
CA LYS A 57 -10.71 3.75 -6.59
C LYS A 57 -10.75 4.65 -7.83
N THR A 58 -11.56 5.69 -7.77
CA THR A 58 -11.58 6.74 -8.80
C THR A 58 -10.28 7.52 -8.72
N ASP A 59 -9.68 7.83 -9.87
CA ASP A 59 -8.49 8.68 -9.90
C ASP A 59 -8.89 10.11 -9.51
N SER A 60 -8.11 10.71 -8.58
CA SER A 60 -8.38 12.09 -8.16
C SER A 60 -8.03 13.13 -9.24
N SER A 61 -7.20 12.75 -10.20
CA SER A 61 -6.78 13.60 -11.31
C SER A 61 -7.69 13.48 -12.54
N ASP A 62 -8.37 12.35 -12.70
CA ASP A 62 -9.32 12.10 -13.77
C ASP A 62 -10.54 11.34 -13.23
N ALA A 63 -11.66 12.05 -13.07
CA ALA A 63 -12.92 11.47 -12.60
C ALA A 63 -13.48 10.36 -13.52
N LEU A 64 -12.89 10.18 -14.69
CA LEU A 64 -13.30 9.20 -15.70
C LEU A 64 -12.45 7.93 -15.69
N SER A 65 -11.36 7.95 -14.96
CA SER A 65 -10.47 6.81 -14.78
C SER A 65 -10.71 6.15 -13.44
N VAL A 66 -10.82 4.83 -13.44
CA VAL A 66 -10.95 4.00 -12.25
C VAL A 66 -9.75 3.09 -12.18
N LYS A 67 -8.98 3.22 -11.11
CA LYS A 67 -7.92 2.28 -10.78
C LYS A 67 -8.52 1.05 -10.12
N SER A 68 -8.18 -0.11 -10.65
CA SER A 68 -8.64 -1.39 -10.13
C SER A 68 -7.46 -2.30 -9.81
N GLN A 69 -7.57 -3.03 -8.70
CA GLN A 69 -6.56 -3.98 -8.29
C GLN A 69 -7.20 -5.19 -7.64
N PHE A 70 -6.68 -6.37 -7.95
CA PHE A 70 -7.06 -7.59 -7.26
C PHE A 70 -6.52 -7.59 -5.82
N VAL A 71 -7.27 -8.25 -4.95
CA VAL A 71 -6.88 -8.40 -3.55
C VAL A 71 -5.50 -9.04 -3.44
N SER A 72 -4.76 -8.61 -2.42
CA SER A 72 -3.40 -9.08 -2.14
C SER A 72 -3.34 -10.57 -1.81
N THR A 73 -2.22 -11.17 -2.16
CA THR A 73 -1.88 -12.54 -1.78
C THR A 73 -1.13 -12.53 -0.45
N PRO A 74 -1.62 -13.25 0.58
CA PRO A 74 -1.00 -13.28 1.90
C PRO A 74 0.20 -14.23 1.93
N TYR A 75 1.29 -13.76 2.56
CA TYR A 75 2.50 -14.53 2.81
C TYR A 75 3.01 -14.29 4.21
N ASP A 76 3.66 -15.29 4.76
CA ASP A 76 4.40 -15.22 6.00
C ASP A 76 5.89 -15.21 5.71
N LEU A 77 6.57 -14.16 6.14
CA LEU A 77 8.02 -14.03 6.06
C LEU A 77 8.63 -14.44 7.38
N THR A 78 9.41 -15.52 7.38
CA THR A 78 10.15 -15.97 8.55
C THR A 78 11.53 -15.35 8.58
N MET A 79 11.88 -14.74 9.69
CA MET A 79 13.18 -14.09 9.93
C MET A 79 13.81 -14.60 11.21
N SER A 80 15.12 -14.65 11.26
CA SER A 80 15.86 -14.96 12.47
C SER A 80 16.84 -13.84 12.80
N LEU A 81 16.84 -13.41 14.06
CA LEU A 81 17.79 -12.47 14.62
C LEU A 81 18.74 -13.23 15.54
N TYR A 82 20.02 -13.08 15.30
CA TYR A 82 21.08 -13.69 16.10
C TYR A 82 21.81 -12.63 16.92
N ILE A 83 21.98 -12.92 18.19
CA ILE A 83 22.79 -12.12 19.12
C ILE A 83 24.02 -12.94 19.46
N PHE A 84 25.18 -12.46 19.06
CA PHE A 84 26.48 -13.06 19.36
C PHE A 84 27.10 -12.30 20.52
N ALA A 85 27.32 -12.99 21.61
CA ALA A 85 27.94 -12.43 22.82
C ALA A 85 29.10 -13.30 23.30
N LYS A 86 30.05 -12.68 23.99
CA LYS A 86 31.15 -13.41 24.65
C LYS A 86 30.73 -13.94 26.02
N ASN A 87 29.91 -13.13 26.72
CA ASN A 87 29.41 -13.44 28.06
C ASN A 87 27.89 -13.61 28.02
N GLN A 88 27.39 -14.45 28.91
CA GLN A 88 25.94 -14.67 29.02
C GLN A 88 25.19 -13.41 29.48
N ASP A 89 25.79 -12.65 30.39
CA ASP A 89 25.20 -11.41 30.92
C ASP A 89 24.97 -10.38 29.82
N ASP A 90 25.91 -10.19 28.89
CA ASP A 90 25.79 -9.29 27.76
C ASP A 90 24.63 -9.72 26.82
N GLY A 91 24.53 -11.03 26.59
CA GLY A 91 23.45 -11.59 25.78
C GLY A 91 22.07 -11.38 26.40
N LEU A 92 21.95 -11.64 27.71
CA LEU A 92 20.69 -11.46 28.44
C LEU A 92 20.28 -10.01 28.54
N GLN A 93 21.21 -9.07 28.77
CA GLN A 93 20.91 -7.64 28.79
C GLN A 93 20.34 -7.13 27.44
N ILE A 94 20.89 -7.65 26.34
CA ILE A 94 20.37 -7.30 25.01
C ILE A 94 18.98 -7.90 24.80
N LEU A 95 18.81 -9.16 25.19
CA LEU A 95 17.55 -9.88 25.06
C LEU A 95 16.44 -9.20 25.87
N GLU A 96 16.73 -8.78 27.10
CA GLU A 96 15.81 -8.06 27.99
C GLU A 96 15.33 -6.74 27.38
N GLN A 97 16.13 -6.07 26.57
CA GLN A 97 15.72 -4.86 25.87
C GLN A 97 14.84 -5.11 24.64
N ILE A 98 14.94 -6.28 24.03
CA ILE A 98 14.17 -6.62 22.81
C ILE A 98 12.80 -7.19 23.15
N LEU A 99 12.73 -8.13 24.10
CA LEU A 99 11.51 -8.88 24.41
C LEU A 99 10.29 -8.02 24.77
N PRO A 100 10.40 -6.91 25.51
CA PRO A 100 9.24 -6.11 25.91
C PRO A 100 8.49 -5.46 24.74
N TYR A 101 9.17 -5.29 23.58
CA TYR A 101 8.52 -4.73 22.38
C TYR A 101 7.58 -5.73 21.69
N PHE A 102 7.72 -7.02 21.98
CA PHE A 102 6.91 -8.10 21.38
C PHE A 102 5.94 -8.68 22.42
N ASN A 103 4.84 -7.95 22.68
CA ASN A 103 3.83 -8.38 23.65
C ASN A 103 2.41 -8.24 23.08
N PRO A 104 1.88 -9.23 22.37
CA PRO A 104 2.53 -10.39 21.75
C PRO A 104 3.18 -10.08 20.38
N ASP A 105 2.87 -8.93 19.78
CA ASP A 105 3.29 -8.55 18.44
C ASP A 105 3.77 -7.09 18.37
N PHE A 106 4.66 -6.85 17.45
CA PHE A 106 5.11 -5.52 17.09
C PHE A 106 4.47 -5.10 15.75
N ASN A 107 3.73 -3.98 15.74
CA ASN A 107 2.99 -3.51 14.59
C ASN A 107 3.70 -2.35 13.91
N ILE A 108 3.84 -2.44 12.58
CA ILE A 108 4.41 -1.38 11.73
C ILE A 108 3.37 -0.99 10.68
N THR A 109 3.01 0.29 10.64
CA THR A 109 2.14 0.81 9.58
C THR A 109 2.95 1.09 8.32
N VAL A 110 2.62 0.42 7.23
CA VAL A 110 3.24 0.58 5.92
C VAL A 110 2.22 1.09 4.91
N ASN A 111 2.68 1.94 4.01
CA ASN A 111 1.89 2.38 2.87
C ASN A 111 2.14 1.40 1.71
N ASP A 112 1.37 0.30 1.66
CA ASP A 112 1.58 -0.79 0.72
C ASP A 112 1.38 -0.35 -0.73
N LEU A 113 0.34 0.47 -0.99
CA LEU A 113 -0.02 0.97 -2.31
C LEU A 113 -0.40 2.44 -2.25
N PRO A 114 0.58 3.33 -2.45
CA PRO A 114 0.36 4.77 -2.45
C PRO A 114 -0.70 5.20 -3.47
N GLU A 115 -0.71 4.61 -4.66
CA GLU A 115 -1.65 4.92 -5.74
C GLU A 115 -3.10 4.63 -5.38
N MET A 116 -3.34 3.55 -4.66
CA MET A 116 -4.67 3.17 -4.16
C MET A 116 -4.97 3.78 -2.78
N GLY A 117 -3.96 4.36 -2.10
CA GLY A 117 -4.08 4.89 -0.75
C GLY A 117 -4.26 3.80 0.31
N ILE A 118 -3.79 2.58 0.03
CA ILE A 118 -3.91 1.45 0.95
C ILE A 118 -2.76 1.50 1.95
N LYS A 119 -3.12 1.76 3.21
CA LYS A 119 -2.22 1.65 4.37
C LYS A 119 -2.59 0.40 5.15
N ARG A 120 -1.58 -0.28 5.66
CA ARG A 120 -1.79 -1.51 6.41
C ARG A 120 -0.81 -1.62 7.57
N ASP A 121 -1.30 -2.20 8.66
CA ASP A 121 -0.46 -2.57 9.78
C ASP A 121 0.07 -3.99 9.57
N ILE A 122 1.39 -4.09 9.53
CA ILE A 122 2.12 -5.35 9.40
C ILE A 122 2.48 -5.80 10.81
N LYS A 123 2.09 -7.01 11.15
CA LYS A 123 2.39 -7.64 12.42
C LYS A 123 3.67 -8.46 12.33
N ILE A 124 4.56 -8.24 13.28
CA ILE A 124 5.76 -9.05 13.50
C ILE A 124 5.60 -9.75 14.84
N VAL A 125 5.51 -11.06 14.80
CA VAL A 125 5.33 -11.90 15.97
C VAL A 125 6.66 -12.58 16.32
N LEU A 126 7.01 -12.59 17.58
CA LEU A 126 8.14 -13.39 18.09
C LEU A 126 7.64 -14.81 18.38
N ASP A 127 8.12 -15.79 17.61
CA ASP A 127 7.69 -17.17 17.73
C ASP A 127 8.43 -17.91 18.83
N GLY A 128 9.73 -17.58 19.03
CA GLY A 128 10.52 -18.24 20.06
C GLY A 128 11.95 -17.72 20.14
N VAL A 129 12.59 -18.04 21.24
CA VAL A 129 13.97 -17.70 21.54
C VAL A 129 14.76 -18.98 21.79
N GLY A 130 15.83 -19.17 21.03
CA GLY A 130 16.77 -20.27 21.20
C GLY A 130 18.08 -19.81 21.81
N TYR A 131 18.76 -20.71 22.47
CA TYR A 131 20.08 -20.49 23.08
C TYR A 131 21.07 -21.59 22.66
N GLU A 132 22.23 -21.20 22.21
CA GLU A 132 23.32 -22.11 21.87
C GLU A 132 24.62 -21.60 22.44
N ASP A 133 25.35 -22.49 23.10
CA ASP A 133 26.69 -22.23 23.62
C ASP A 133 27.72 -22.96 22.74
N ASN A 134 28.47 -22.19 21.96
CA ASN A 134 29.51 -22.72 21.08
C ASN A 134 30.85 -22.77 21.84
N THR A 135 31.20 -23.96 22.29
CA THR A 135 32.51 -24.26 22.89
C THR A 135 33.29 -25.08 21.87
N ALA A 136 34.39 -24.56 21.37
CA ALA A 136 35.30 -25.31 20.50
C ALA A 136 36.50 -25.83 21.35
N GLY A 137 36.61 -27.13 21.47
CA GLY A 137 37.79 -27.77 22.05
C GLY A 137 37.80 -27.87 23.58
N ALA A 138 38.85 -27.39 24.25
CA ALA A 138 38.98 -27.45 25.69
C ALA A 138 38.00 -26.53 26.42
N PHE A 139 37.63 -26.92 27.63
CA PHE A 139 36.65 -26.24 28.49
C PHE A 139 36.94 -24.73 28.74
N ALA A 140 38.15 -24.27 28.41
CA ALA A 140 38.59 -22.88 28.56
C ALA A 140 38.32 -21.99 27.34
N ASP A 141 38.02 -22.54 26.15
CA ASP A 141 37.91 -21.79 24.90
C ASP A 141 36.43 -21.63 24.44
N ARG A 142 35.66 -20.92 25.27
CA ARG A 142 34.31 -20.47 24.83
C ARG A 142 34.47 -19.42 23.74
N GLN A 143 34.05 -19.74 22.52
CA GLN A 143 34.18 -18.82 21.39
C GLN A 143 33.05 -17.80 21.32
N SER A 144 31.82 -18.21 21.50
CA SER A 144 30.67 -17.31 21.49
C SER A 144 29.38 -17.98 21.99
N ILE A 145 28.55 -17.18 22.62
CA ILE A 145 27.18 -17.53 22.97
C ILE A 145 26.27 -16.93 21.89
N VAL A 146 25.34 -17.73 21.40
CA VAL A 146 24.40 -17.31 20.35
C VAL A 146 22.97 -17.43 20.86
N TRP A 147 22.28 -16.29 20.90
CA TRP A 147 20.85 -16.24 21.11
C TRP A 147 20.17 -16.09 19.75
N SER A 148 19.16 -16.91 19.45
CA SER A 148 18.38 -16.87 18.21
C SER A 148 16.94 -16.52 18.52
N LEU A 149 16.45 -15.41 17.95
CA LEU A 149 15.06 -14.99 18.03
C LEU A 149 14.42 -15.22 16.67
N ASN A 150 13.35 -16.02 16.64
CA ASN A 150 12.63 -16.32 15.41
C ASN A 150 11.36 -15.47 15.34
N PHE A 151 11.16 -14.83 14.21
CA PHE A 151 10.04 -13.94 13.97
C PHE A 151 9.27 -14.36 12.73
N THR A 152 7.95 -14.20 12.80
CA THR A 152 7.05 -14.30 11.65
C THR A 152 6.41 -12.94 11.37
N MET A 153 6.60 -12.46 10.16
CA MET A 153 6.01 -11.20 9.66
C MET A 153 4.89 -11.52 8.68
N LYS A 154 3.70 -10.95 8.91
CA LYS A 154 2.51 -11.13 8.08
C LYS A 154 2.49 -10.15 6.92
N LEU A 155 2.92 -10.58 5.74
CA LEU A 155 2.99 -9.77 4.52
C LEU A 155 1.81 -9.98 3.58
N ASN A 156 1.61 -9.03 2.68
CA ASN A 156 0.68 -9.14 1.56
C ASN A 156 1.35 -8.61 0.29
N PHE A 157 1.26 -9.40 -0.78
CA PHE A 157 1.77 -9.01 -2.08
C PHE A 157 0.62 -8.62 -2.99
N TYR A 158 0.75 -7.50 -3.65
CA TYR A 158 -0.23 -6.96 -4.58
C TYR A 158 0.24 -7.17 -6.02
N GLY A 159 -0.71 -7.45 -6.89
CA GLY A 159 -0.47 -7.51 -8.32
C GLY A 159 -0.41 -6.11 -8.97
N HIS A 160 -0.49 -6.09 -10.29
CA HIS A 160 -0.53 -4.86 -11.07
C HIS A 160 -1.82 -4.06 -10.81
N VAL A 161 -1.70 -2.74 -10.73
CA VAL A 161 -2.84 -1.82 -10.70
C VAL A 161 -3.26 -1.57 -12.15
N GLY A 162 -4.49 -1.92 -12.50
CA GLY A 162 -5.05 -1.68 -13.82
C GLY A 162 -5.81 -0.37 -13.86
N ASP A 163 -5.60 0.42 -14.91
CA ASP A 163 -6.37 1.62 -15.19
C ASP A 163 -7.51 1.27 -16.14
N GLN A 164 -8.72 1.63 -15.80
CA GLN A 164 -9.93 1.37 -16.60
C GLN A 164 -10.72 2.66 -16.79
N ASN A 165 -11.13 2.91 -18.03
CA ASN A 165 -12.03 4.02 -18.33
C ASN A 165 -13.46 3.60 -18.05
N ILE A 166 -14.29 4.56 -17.62
CA ILE A 166 -15.72 4.36 -17.40
C ILE A 166 -16.43 4.36 -18.76
N ILE A 167 -17.27 3.35 -19.00
CA ILE A 167 -18.16 3.34 -20.16
C ILE A 167 -19.25 4.39 -19.91
N ARG A 168 -19.30 5.44 -20.72
CA ARG A 168 -20.29 6.53 -20.62
C ARG A 168 -21.50 6.32 -21.50
N GLU A 169 -21.30 5.72 -22.66
CA GLU A 169 -22.36 5.55 -23.63
C GLU A 169 -22.30 4.15 -24.25
N ALA A 170 -23.42 3.47 -24.26
CA ALA A 170 -23.61 2.23 -25.00
C ALA A 170 -24.78 2.38 -25.97
N ILE A 171 -24.48 2.22 -27.25
CA ILE A 171 -25.49 2.35 -28.32
C ILE A 171 -25.82 0.94 -28.81
N ALA A 172 -27.08 0.53 -28.64
CA ALA A 172 -27.59 -0.69 -29.22
C ALA A 172 -28.54 -0.35 -30.39
N THR A 173 -28.21 -0.81 -31.57
CA THR A 173 -29.09 -0.63 -32.76
C THR A 173 -29.67 -1.98 -33.16
N VAL A 174 -30.97 -2.13 -33.06
CA VAL A 174 -31.70 -3.34 -33.42
C VAL A 174 -32.35 -3.16 -34.76
N TYR A 175 -32.04 -4.00 -35.71
CA TYR A 175 -32.68 -4.04 -37.04
C TYR A 175 -33.75 -5.12 -37.03
N GLN A 176 -34.98 -4.76 -37.47
CA GLN A 176 -36.09 -5.71 -37.57
C GLN A 176 -35.93 -6.66 -38.75
N ASN A 177 -35.20 -6.24 -39.77
CA ASN A 177 -34.93 -7.09 -40.96
C ASN A 177 -33.51 -6.74 -41.48
N PRO A 178 -32.58 -7.70 -41.55
CA PRO A 178 -31.22 -7.46 -42.03
C PRO A 178 -31.11 -7.15 -43.53
N GLU A 179 -32.16 -7.42 -44.31
CA GLU A 179 -32.16 -7.23 -45.77
C GLU A 179 -32.82 -5.91 -46.24
N LEU A 180 -33.54 -5.21 -45.39
CA LEU A 180 -34.21 -3.97 -45.69
C LEU A 180 -33.66 -2.82 -44.88
N ALA A 181 -33.23 -1.76 -45.53
CA ALA A 181 -32.92 -0.48 -44.87
C ALA A 181 -34.22 0.13 -44.30
N GLY A 182 -34.81 -0.50 -43.28
CA GLY A 182 -36.10 -0.15 -42.67
C GLY A 182 -35.96 0.24 -41.19
N PRO A 183 -37.06 0.52 -40.51
CA PRO A 183 -37.04 1.19 -39.25
C PRO A 183 -36.18 0.40 -38.21
N TYR A 184 -35.21 1.07 -37.70
CA TYR A 184 -34.35 0.56 -36.62
C TYR A 184 -34.73 1.26 -35.31
N THR A 185 -34.71 0.49 -34.21
CA THR A 185 -34.83 1.04 -32.87
C THR A 185 -33.42 1.25 -32.31
N ARG A 186 -33.07 2.51 -32.12
CA ARG A 186 -31.82 2.88 -31.46
C ARG A 186 -32.10 3.11 -29.99
N GLN A 187 -31.45 2.30 -29.13
CA GLN A 187 -31.40 2.55 -27.68
C GLN A 187 -30.03 3.09 -27.32
N THR A 188 -30.02 4.27 -26.75
CA THR A 188 -28.80 4.89 -26.24
C THR A 188 -28.88 4.85 -24.72
N TYR A 189 -27.93 4.14 -24.10
CA TYR A 189 -27.75 4.14 -22.66
C TYR A 189 -26.60 5.09 -22.33
N ARG A 190 -26.94 6.20 -21.68
CA ARG A 190 -25.95 7.19 -21.26
C ARG A 190 -25.90 7.21 -19.74
N ILE A 191 -24.72 7.15 -19.20
CA ILE A 191 -24.50 7.37 -17.76
C ILE A 191 -24.36 8.89 -17.58
N GLU A 192 -25.38 9.51 -16.99
CA GLU A 192 -25.32 10.91 -16.59
C GLU A 192 -24.32 11.03 -15.43
N SER A 193 -23.12 11.53 -15.68
CA SER A 193 -22.11 11.59 -14.63
C SER A 193 -21.23 12.82 -14.63
N ALA A 194 -21.50 13.80 -15.45
CA ALA A 194 -20.70 15.01 -15.43
C ALA A 194 -21.54 16.20 -14.95
N THR A 195 -21.56 16.41 -13.64
CA THR A 195 -22.16 17.62 -13.04
C THR A 195 -21.37 18.85 -13.47
N ALA A 196 -22.08 19.86 -13.97
CA ALA A 196 -21.46 21.12 -14.33
C ALA A 196 -20.84 21.81 -13.12
N THR A 197 -19.72 22.47 -13.34
CA THR A 197 -19.06 23.30 -12.32
C THR A 197 -18.93 24.74 -12.81
N ALA A 198 -19.11 25.68 -11.92
CA ALA A 198 -18.98 27.10 -12.20
C ALA A 198 -18.27 27.82 -11.05
N THR A 199 -17.60 28.91 -11.36
CA THR A 199 -16.98 29.81 -10.38
C THR A 199 -17.64 31.16 -10.45
N ALA A 200 -17.99 31.71 -9.28
CA ALA A 200 -18.54 33.07 -9.16
C ALA A 200 -17.43 34.08 -8.79
N THR A 201 -17.41 35.20 -9.44
CA THR A 201 -16.58 36.37 -9.08
C THR A 201 -17.44 37.41 -8.39
N LEU A 202 -16.91 38.04 -7.36
CA LEU A 202 -17.60 39.05 -6.58
C LEU A 202 -17.06 40.45 -6.92
N SER A 203 -17.97 41.42 -6.96
CA SER A 203 -17.64 42.86 -6.99
C SER A 203 -18.24 43.50 -5.75
N GLY A 204 -17.39 43.74 -4.73
CA GLY A 204 -17.85 44.11 -3.38
C GLY A 204 -18.63 42.94 -2.75
N ASP A 205 -19.87 43.20 -2.30
CA ASP A 205 -20.73 42.21 -1.65
C ASP A 205 -21.71 41.53 -2.64
N ALA A 206 -21.62 41.83 -3.92
CA ALA A 206 -22.50 41.29 -4.97
C ALA A 206 -21.77 40.30 -5.88
N VAL A 207 -22.48 39.29 -6.39
CA VAL A 207 -22.00 38.39 -7.42
C VAL A 207 -21.99 39.15 -8.75
N ASP A 208 -20.82 39.27 -9.38
CA ASP A 208 -20.63 40.03 -10.64
C ASP A 208 -20.80 39.10 -11.85
N VAL A 209 -20.04 38.03 -11.91
CA VAL A 209 -20.07 37.09 -13.04
C VAL A 209 -19.98 35.66 -12.51
N ILE A 210 -20.74 34.76 -13.15
CA ILE A 210 -20.61 33.32 -12.94
C ILE A 210 -20.07 32.69 -14.21
N THR A 211 -18.85 32.17 -14.16
CA THR A 211 -18.22 31.53 -15.30
C THR A 211 -18.34 30.01 -15.16
N VAL A 212 -18.92 29.36 -16.16
CA VAL A 212 -18.99 27.89 -16.23
C VAL A 212 -17.61 27.36 -16.57
N THR A 213 -17.01 26.64 -15.62
CA THR A 213 -15.68 26.04 -15.77
C THR A 213 -15.75 24.69 -16.44
N PHE A 214 -16.86 23.98 -16.25
CA PHE A 214 -17.16 22.73 -16.91
C PHE A 214 -18.65 22.64 -17.19
N ALA A 215 -19.04 22.45 -18.47
CA ALA A 215 -20.41 22.53 -18.92
C ALA A 215 -21.32 21.38 -18.44
N GLY A 216 -20.71 20.27 -17.98
CA GLY A 216 -21.46 19.04 -17.70
C GLY A 216 -22.04 18.42 -18.97
N GLU A 217 -22.70 17.29 -18.82
CA GLU A 217 -23.38 16.59 -19.92
C GLU A 217 -24.60 15.82 -19.39
N GLY A 218 -25.59 15.60 -20.26
CA GLY A 218 -26.75 14.76 -19.95
C GLY A 218 -27.90 15.46 -19.25
N TYR A 219 -27.89 16.78 -19.19
CA TYR A 219 -29.03 17.54 -18.66
C TYR A 219 -30.24 17.45 -19.57
N THR A 220 -31.37 17.03 -19.03
CA THR A 220 -32.67 16.98 -19.74
C THR A 220 -33.52 18.19 -19.40
N LYS A 221 -33.18 18.93 -18.36
CA LYS A 221 -33.85 20.17 -17.89
C LYS A 221 -32.78 21.09 -17.29
N GLU A 222 -33.11 22.38 -17.30
CA GLU A 222 -32.29 23.41 -16.66
C GLU A 222 -32.09 23.06 -15.14
N PRO A 223 -30.87 22.90 -14.68
CA PRO A 223 -30.61 22.64 -13.27
C PRO A 223 -30.84 23.89 -12.44
N ASN A 224 -31.28 23.70 -11.21
CA ASN A 224 -31.39 24.77 -10.25
C ASN A 224 -30.00 25.26 -9.80
N VAL A 225 -29.77 26.56 -9.93
CA VAL A 225 -28.57 27.21 -9.41
C VAL A 225 -28.89 27.78 -8.05
N THR A 226 -28.15 27.34 -7.01
CA THR A 226 -28.27 27.84 -5.64
C THR A 226 -27.09 28.72 -5.31
N LEU A 227 -27.32 29.96 -4.94
CA LEU A 227 -26.31 30.89 -4.43
C LEU A 227 -26.56 31.13 -2.93
N THR A 228 -25.50 31.36 -2.17
CA THR A 228 -25.63 31.78 -0.78
C THR A 228 -25.91 33.29 -0.72
N GLY A 229 -26.94 33.68 0.01
CA GLY A 229 -27.39 35.07 0.10
C GLY A 229 -28.70 35.34 -0.66
N ASN A 230 -28.91 36.56 -1.13
CA ASN A 230 -30.12 36.97 -1.80
C ASN A 230 -30.03 36.95 -3.36
N ALA A 231 -28.86 36.60 -3.90
CA ALA A 231 -28.64 36.51 -5.33
C ALA A 231 -29.42 35.32 -5.92
N ARG A 232 -29.99 35.54 -7.10
CA ARG A 232 -30.67 34.51 -7.89
C ARG A 232 -29.93 34.34 -9.21
N ALA A 233 -29.90 33.12 -9.72
CA ALA A 233 -29.33 32.83 -11.02
C ALA A 233 -30.01 31.62 -11.63
N HIS A 234 -30.06 31.59 -12.96
CA HIS A 234 -30.55 30.44 -13.72
C HIS A 234 -29.51 29.97 -14.74
N ALA A 235 -29.52 28.68 -15.04
CA ALA A 235 -28.64 28.09 -16.04
C ALA A 235 -29.30 28.15 -17.44
N ILE A 236 -28.53 28.49 -18.45
CA ILE A 236 -28.93 28.40 -19.86
C ILE A 236 -28.27 27.17 -20.45
N MET A 237 -29.05 26.36 -21.11
CA MET A 237 -28.59 25.11 -21.75
C MET A 237 -28.36 25.30 -23.25
N ASP A 238 -27.38 24.58 -23.79
CA ASP A 238 -27.18 24.33 -25.21
C ASP A 238 -27.17 22.81 -25.43
N GLY A 239 -28.26 22.28 -25.89
CA GLY A 239 -28.52 20.85 -25.99
C GLY A 239 -28.59 20.20 -24.59
N ASP A 240 -27.69 19.32 -24.28
CA ASP A 240 -27.59 18.58 -23.00
C ASP A 240 -26.51 19.12 -22.04
N LYS A 241 -25.99 20.31 -22.34
CA LYS A 241 -24.89 20.96 -21.59
C LYS A 241 -25.32 22.34 -21.09
N ILE A 242 -24.65 22.80 -20.04
CA ILE A 242 -24.84 24.17 -19.54
C ILE A 242 -23.91 25.09 -20.33
N SER A 243 -24.53 26.05 -21.05
CA SER A 243 -23.81 27.05 -21.84
C SER A 243 -23.36 28.22 -20.99
N SER A 244 -24.25 28.76 -20.16
CA SER A 244 -23.95 29.90 -19.28
C SER A 244 -24.86 29.91 -18.06
N ILE A 245 -24.51 30.72 -17.08
CA ILE A 245 -25.31 30.98 -15.87
C ILE A 245 -25.52 32.49 -15.83
N VAL A 246 -26.78 32.91 -15.81
CA VAL A 246 -27.19 34.30 -15.79
C VAL A 246 -27.71 34.65 -14.40
N ILE A 247 -27.29 35.81 -13.89
CA ILE A 247 -27.72 36.37 -12.61
C ILE A 247 -29.00 37.19 -12.87
N ASP A 248 -30.04 36.95 -12.06
CA ASP A 248 -31.35 37.62 -12.13
C ASP A 248 -31.40 38.95 -11.39
#